data_76424bb3f6cbbd91066dba3a01e3fa94
#
_entry.id   76424bb3f6cbbd91066dba3a01e3fa94
#
_cell.length_a   1.000
_cell.length_b   1.000
_cell.length_c   1.000
_cell.angle_alpha   90.00
_cell.angle_beta   90.00
_cell.angle_gamma   90.00
#
_symmetry.space_group_name_H-M   'P 1'
#
loop_
_entity.id
_entity.type
_entity.pdbx_description
1 polymer ?
#
loop_
_entity_poly.entity_id
_entity_poly.type
_entity_poly.pdbx_seq_one_letter_code
_entity_poly.pdbx_strand_id
1 'polypeptide(L)'
;MRQHRLRLCAKHFVEWFVAMTQRTIEKHGMFGHADRVLVAVSGGKDSLALWDVLLRLGYQVEGMYISLGIDEDLGYSDTSLAMCRRFVSAHHPEAVLHIVDVEGEYGQSIPTLARTKQRGRGRPCSVCGLVKRHVMNRLARDGSFAAIATGHNLDDEVAVLMQNTLHWQTGYLARQAPVLKERDGLARKVKPFVRIYEREAAAYTLIRGIDYIYDECPYAKGSTTNFYKDLLNQLELRSPGAKQQFYLQFLQARDRGSVSFAAEQGVELHPCRQCSQPTTAGDLCAFCRLWE
;
A
#
# COMPACT_ATOMS: atom_id res chain seq x y z
N MET A 1 10.05 19.14 13.13
CA MET A 1 10.16 18.46 11.81
C MET A 1 11.04 19.31 10.88
N ARG A 2 12.33 18.95 10.76
CA ARG A 2 13.32 19.74 9.98
C ARG A 2 12.93 19.87 8.51
N GLN A 3 12.45 18.82 7.89
CA GLN A 3 12.01 18.74 6.48
C GLN A 3 10.86 19.69 6.14
N HIS A 4 10.02 20.04 7.09
CA HIS A 4 8.91 20.99 6.93
C HIS A 4 9.18 22.35 7.58
N ARG A 5 10.33 22.52 8.26
CA ARG A 5 10.65 23.71 9.07
C ARG A 5 9.59 24.06 10.11
N LEU A 6 8.94 23.01 10.67
CA LEU A 6 7.85 23.15 11.65
C LEU A 6 8.27 22.61 13.02
N ARG A 7 7.76 23.29 14.07
CA ARG A 7 7.81 22.84 15.46
C ARG A 7 6.38 22.78 15.97
N LEU A 8 5.86 21.60 16.18
CA LEU A 8 4.46 21.38 16.58
C LEU A 8 4.43 20.59 17.90
N CYS A 9 3.47 20.94 18.78
CA CYS A 9 3.12 20.08 19.91
C CYS A 9 2.25 18.91 19.39
N ALA A 10 1.99 17.92 20.22
CA ALA A 10 1.25 16.71 19.85
C ALA A 10 -0.12 17.02 19.19
N LYS A 11 -0.90 17.94 19.78
CA LYS A 11 -2.19 18.36 19.23
C LYS A 11 -2.06 18.93 17.81
N HIS A 12 -1.23 19.96 17.64
CA HIS A 12 -1.04 20.60 16.32
C HIS A 12 -0.37 19.67 15.30
N PHE A 13 0.42 18.69 15.76
CA PHE A 13 0.99 17.67 14.87
C PHE A 13 -0.11 16.77 14.29
N VAL A 14 -1.06 16.31 15.10
CA VAL A 14 -2.20 15.51 14.64
C VAL A 14 -3.04 16.30 13.65
N GLU A 15 -3.36 17.56 13.95
CA GLU A 15 -4.11 18.45 13.05
C GLU A 15 -3.39 18.65 11.71
N TRP A 16 -2.09 18.92 11.76
CA TRP A 16 -1.24 19.06 10.57
C TRP A 16 -1.20 17.77 9.72
N PHE A 17 -1.06 16.61 10.37
CA PHE A 17 -0.98 15.32 9.70
C PHE A 17 -2.29 15.01 8.95
N VAL A 18 -3.42 15.21 9.60
CA VAL A 18 -4.76 15.04 9.00
C VAL A 18 -4.95 16.01 7.83
N ALA A 19 -4.65 17.31 8.03
CA ALA A 19 -4.77 18.33 6.99
C ALA A 19 -3.84 18.08 5.79
N MET A 20 -2.62 17.57 6.03
CA MET A 20 -1.69 17.23 4.95
C MET A 20 -2.21 16.06 4.11
N THR A 21 -2.80 15.06 4.74
CA THR A 21 -3.43 13.93 4.06
C THR A 21 -4.63 14.39 3.24
N GLN A 22 -5.51 15.20 3.81
CA GLN A 22 -6.67 15.77 3.11
C GLN A 22 -6.25 16.55 1.86
N ARG A 23 -5.29 17.46 1.99
CA ARG A 23 -4.74 18.23 0.85
C ARG A 23 -4.16 17.32 -0.24
N THR A 24 -3.58 16.20 0.15
CA THR A 24 -3.03 15.22 -0.82
C THR A 24 -4.15 14.52 -1.57
N ILE A 25 -5.23 14.12 -0.89
CA ILE A 25 -6.42 13.52 -1.49
C ILE A 25 -7.06 14.50 -2.49
N GLU A 26 -7.29 15.73 -2.06
CA GLU A 26 -7.90 16.78 -2.87
C GLU A 26 -7.04 17.14 -4.10
N LYS A 27 -5.73 17.38 -3.88
CA LYS A 27 -4.79 17.74 -4.94
C LYS A 27 -4.73 16.72 -6.07
N HIS A 28 -4.83 15.44 -5.74
CA HIS A 28 -4.74 14.36 -6.72
C HIS A 28 -6.12 13.81 -7.13
N GLY A 29 -7.22 14.41 -6.65
CA GLY A 29 -8.58 13.97 -6.93
C GLY A 29 -8.76 12.48 -6.64
N MET A 30 -8.31 12.01 -5.46
CA MET A 30 -8.26 10.58 -5.16
C MET A 30 -9.65 9.97 -5.02
N PHE A 31 -10.50 10.60 -4.26
CA PHE A 31 -11.92 10.25 -4.03
C PHE A 31 -12.61 11.41 -3.29
N GLY A 32 -13.95 11.43 -3.31
CA GLY A 32 -14.80 12.36 -2.59
C GLY A 32 -15.51 11.73 -1.39
N HIS A 33 -16.28 12.53 -0.64
CA HIS A 33 -17.02 12.04 0.54
C HIS A 33 -18.19 11.11 0.20
N ALA A 34 -18.69 11.15 -1.04
CA ALA A 34 -19.73 10.24 -1.52
C ALA A 34 -19.20 8.88 -1.96
N ASP A 35 -17.88 8.77 -2.14
CA ASP A 35 -17.24 7.56 -2.65
C ASP A 35 -17.00 6.56 -1.50
N ARG A 36 -17.37 5.30 -1.72
CA ARG A 36 -16.97 4.19 -0.85
C ARG A 36 -15.54 3.77 -1.17
N VAL A 37 -14.65 3.79 -0.18
CA VAL A 37 -13.22 3.49 -0.35
C VAL A 37 -12.81 2.31 0.51
N LEU A 38 -12.11 1.35 -0.09
CA LEU A 38 -11.55 0.19 0.60
C LEU A 38 -10.13 0.50 1.06
N VAL A 39 -9.88 0.45 2.37
CA VAL A 39 -8.54 0.69 2.96
C VAL A 39 -7.86 -0.64 3.20
N ALA A 40 -6.73 -0.88 2.53
CA ALA A 40 -5.92 -2.07 2.78
C ALA A 40 -5.17 -1.93 4.11
N VAL A 41 -5.60 -2.67 5.13
CA VAL A 41 -5.00 -2.66 6.46
C VAL A 41 -4.19 -3.93 6.71
N SER A 42 -3.00 -3.77 7.28
CA SER A 42 -2.08 -4.87 7.57
C SER A 42 -1.75 -5.01 9.06
N GLY A 43 -2.44 -4.27 9.93
CA GLY A 43 -2.09 -4.17 11.35
C GLY A 43 -0.84 -3.34 11.63
N GLY A 44 -0.13 -2.86 10.61
CA GLY A 44 1.03 -1.98 10.76
C GLY A 44 0.66 -0.50 10.85
N LYS A 45 1.57 0.30 11.41
CA LYS A 45 1.41 1.72 11.72
C LYS A 45 0.84 2.57 10.57
N ASP A 46 1.38 2.39 9.36
CA ASP A 46 1.01 3.24 8.21
C ASP A 46 -0.43 2.98 7.75
N SER A 47 -0.84 1.73 7.72
CA SER A 47 -2.17 1.34 7.28
C SER A 47 -3.25 1.71 8.31
N LEU A 48 -2.97 1.55 9.61
CA LEU A 48 -3.90 1.94 10.68
C LEU A 48 -3.98 3.46 10.83
N ALA A 49 -2.83 4.18 10.72
CA ALA A 49 -2.84 5.64 10.67
C ALA A 49 -3.66 6.17 9.50
N LEU A 50 -3.54 5.57 8.31
CA LEU A 50 -4.34 5.97 7.15
C LEU A 50 -5.83 5.77 7.42
N TRP A 51 -6.21 4.64 7.97
CA TRP A 51 -7.61 4.33 8.26
C TRP A 51 -8.19 5.31 9.29
N ASP A 52 -7.46 5.58 10.41
CA ASP A 52 -7.86 6.58 11.42
C ASP A 52 -8.05 7.97 10.79
N VAL A 53 -7.12 8.42 9.96
CA VAL A 53 -7.21 9.74 9.31
C VAL A 53 -8.42 9.84 8.38
N LEU A 54 -8.69 8.83 7.59
CA LEU A 54 -9.81 8.84 6.64
C LEU A 54 -11.16 8.82 7.36
N LEU A 55 -11.28 8.02 8.43
CA LEU A 55 -12.48 8.01 9.28
C LEU A 55 -12.68 9.36 9.97
N ARG A 56 -11.63 9.97 10.52
CA ARG A 56 -11.67 11.30 11.15
C ARG A 56 -12.04 12.42 10.17
N LEU A 57 -11.68 12.30 8.90
CA LEU A 57 -12.07 13.22 7.85
C LEU A 57 -13.51 13.01 7.36
N GLY A 58 -14.21 11.98 7.87
CA GLY A 58 -15.60 11.69 7.50
C GLY A 58 -15.78 11.05 6.13
N TYR A 59 -14.74 10.41 5.59
CA TYR A 59 -14.86 9.63 4.35
C TYR A 59 -15.57 8.30 4.61
N GLN A 60 -16.31 7.79 3.62
CA GLN A 60 -16.93 6.48 3.66
C GLN A 60 -15.88 5.39 3.38
N VAL A 61 -15.25 4.88 4.44
CA VAL A 61 -14.14 3.94 4.31
C VAL A 61 -14.38 2.66 5.09
N GLU A 62 -14.06 1.54 4.46
CA GLU A 62 -14.10 0.21 5.06
C GLU A 62 -12.71 -0.42 5.02
N GLY A 63 -12.28 -1.04 6.13
CA GLY A 63 -10.98 -1.71 6.22
C GLY A 63 -11.03 -3.09 5.56
N MET A 64 -9.91 -3.50 4.95
CA MET A 64 -9.72 -4.86 4.45
C MET A 64 -8.41 -5.43 4.97
N TYR A 65 -8.50 -6.51 5.72
CA TYR A 65 -7.37 -7.32 6.14
C TYR A 65 -7.32 -8.62 5.35
N ILE A 66 -6.10 -9.00 4.93
CA ILE A 66 -5.86 -10.28 4.23
C ILE A 66 -4.96 -11.13 5.11
N SER A 67 -5.52 -12.18 5.72
CA SER A 67 -4.76 -13.21 6.41
C SER A 67 -4.03 -14.07 5.39
N LEU A 68 -2.71 -14.18 5.55
CA LEU A 68 -1.82 -14.86 4.61
C LEU A 68 -1.34 -16.22 5.12
N GLY A 69 -1.73 -16.59 6.36
CA GLY A 69 -1.26 -17.78 7.02
C GLY A 69 0.25 -17.74 7.34
N ILE A 70 0.81 -16.55 7.61
CA ILE A 70 2.22 -16.39 8.01
C ILE A 70 2.28 -16.49 9.54
N ASP A 71 2.16 -17.71 10.04
CA ASP A 71 2.05 -17.98 11.48
C ASP A 71 3.16 -18.89 12.00
N GLU A 72 4.06 -19.34 11.12
CA GLU A 72 5.21 -20.16 11.48
C GLU A 72 6.06 -19.40 12.53
N ASP A 73 6.16 -19.98 13.72
CA ASP A 73 6.97 -19.55 14.89
C ASP A 73 6.52 -18.25 15.62
N LEU A 74 5.82 -17.30 15.00
CA LEU A 74 5.57 -15.97 15.58
C LEU A 74 4.10 -15.55 15.60
N GLY A 75 3.15 -16.33 15.03
CA GLY A 75 1.74 -15.93 14.92
C GLY A 75 1.56 -14.56 14.25
N TYR A 76 2.35 -14.26 13.21
CA TYR A 76 2.39 -12.93 12.59
C TYR A 76 1.03 -12.50 12.02
N SER A 77 0.33 -13.40 11.32
CA SER A 77 -1.00 -13.08 10.76
C SER A 77 -2.02 -12.88 11.87
N ASP A 78 -2.00 -13.71 12.91
CA ASP A 78 -2.93 -13.58 14.04
C ASP A 78 -2.67 -12.28 14.81
N THR A 79 -1.42 -11.97 15.11
CA THR A 79 -1.04 -10.73 15.81
C THR A 79 -1.44 -9.50 14.98
N SER A 80 -1.18 -9.50 13.68
CA SER A 80 -1.54 -8.36 12.83
C SER A 80 -3.05 -8.18 12.68
N LEU A 81 -3.82 -9.27 12.61
CA LEU A 81 -5.29 -9.23 12.66
C LEU A 81 -5.81 -8.71 14.01
N ALA A 82 -5.21 -9.16 15.12
CA ALA A 82 -5.57 -8.68 16.45
C ALA A 82 -5.37 -7.15 16.57
N MET A 83 -4.30 -6.58 15.98
CA MET A 83 -4.11 -5.12 15.93
C MET A 83 -5.21 -4.42 15.14
N CYS A 84 -5.64 -4.97 14.00
CA CYS A 84 -6.75 -4.40 13.22
C CYS A 84 -8.07 -4.43 14.01
N ARG A 85 -8.38 -5.54 14.69
CA ARG A 85 -9.59 -5.67 15.52
C ARG A 85 -9.54 -4.73 16.73
N ARG A 86 -8.39 -4.62 17.39
CA ARG A 86 -8.18 -3.70 18.51
C ARG A 86 -8.33 -2.25 18.07
N PHE A 87 -7.81 -1.88 16.90
CA PHE A 87 -8.02 -0.55 16.33
C PHE A 87 -9.52 -0.23 16.18
N VAL A 88 -10.30 -1.15 15.58
CA VAL A 88 -11.75 -0.97 15.45
C VAL A 88 -12.40 -0.80 16.81
N SER A 89 -12.18 -1.73 17.73
CA SER A 89 -12.86 -1.70 19.05
C SER A 89 -12.48 -0.50 19.91
N ALA A 90 -11.25 -0.01 19.83
CA ALA A 90 -10.75 1.06 20.68
C ALA A 90 -10.96 2.48 20.11
N HIS A 91 -10.96 2.64 18.78
CA HIS A 91 -10.94 3.95 18.15
C HIS A 91 -12.15 4.23 17.26
N HIS A 92 -12.70 3.22 16.59
CA HIS A 92 -13.80 3.38 15.62
C HIS A 92 -14.74 2.16 15.64
N PRO A 93 -15.55 1.98 16.69
CA PRO A 93 -16.38 0.78 16.87
C PRO A 93 -17.36 0.48 15.72
N GLU A 94 -17.80 1.52 15.01
CA GLU A 94 -18.67 1.38 13.84
C GLU A 94 -17.93 1.08 12.53
N ALA A 95 -16.60 1.09 12.51
CA ALA A 95 -15.85 0.87 11.28
C ALA A 95 -15.95 -0.60 10.84
N VAL A 96 -16.27 -0.81 9.58
CA VAL A 96 -16.38 -2.14 8.98
C VAL A 96 -14.99 -2.67 8.63
N LEU A 97 -14.67 -3.89 9.07
CA LEU A 97 -13.44 -4.61 8.75
C LEU A 97 -13.77 -5.90 8.01
N HIS A 98 -13.45 -5.94 6.73
CA HIS A 98 -13.48 -7.16 5.91
C HIS A 98 -12.22 -8.00 6.18
N ILE A 99 -12.41 -9.28 6.47
CA ILE A 99 -11.31 -10.21 6.70
C ILE A 99 -11.37 -11.27 5.62
N VAL A 100 -10.29 -11.40 4.87
CA VAL A 100 -10.11 -12.46 3.86
C VAL A 100 -9.08 -13.44 4.38
N ASP A 101 -9.48 -14.66 4.63
CA ASP A 101 -8.59 -15.76 5.01
C ASP A 101 -8.16 -16.52 3.76
N VAL A 102 -6.90 -16.32 3.34
CA VAL A 102 -6.37 -16.95 2.14
C VAL A 102 -6.29 -18.46 2.26
N GLU A 103 -5.90 -18.97 3.42
CA GLU A 103 -5.81 -20.41 3.64
C GLU A 103 -7.19 -21.06 3.69
N GLY A 104 -8.14 -20.44 4.39
CA GLY A 104 -9.51 -20.90 4.47
C GLY A 104 -10.25 -20.84 3.13
N GLU A 105 -10.03 -19.79 2.32
CA GLU A 105 -10.71 -19.64 1.02
C GLU A 105 -10.07 -20.46 -0.11
N TYR A 106 -8.73 -20.66 -0.08
CA TYR A 106 -7.99 -21.26 -1.20
C TYR A 106 -7.24 -22.55 -0.83
N GLY A 107 -7.31 -22.99 0.43
CA GLY A 107 -6.79 -24.26 0.90
C GLY A 107 -5.29 -24.30 1.21
N GLN A 108 -4.54 -23.21 0.98
CA GLN A 108 -3.11 -23.14 1.27
C GLN A 108 -2.68 -21.76 1.75
N SER A 109 -1.73 -21.73 2.69
CA SER A 109 -1.10 -20.50 3.16
C SER A 109 -0.05 -19.97 2.19
N ILE A 110 0.33 -18.69 2.31
CA ILE A 110 1.40 -18.09 1.49
C ILE A 110 2.75 -18.78 1.72
N PRO A 111 3.17 -19.12 2.96
CA PRO A 111 4.38 -19.91 3.17
C PRO A 111 4.39 -21.25 2.40
N THR A 112 3.28 -21.98 2.43
CA THR A 112 3.14 -23.25 1.70
C THR A 112 3.26 -23.03 0.19
N LEU A 113 2.56 -22.06 -0.38
CA LEU A 113 2.68 -21.71 -1.80
C LEU A 113 4.10 -21.28 -2.17
N ALA A 114 4.77 -20.53 -1.31
CA ALA A 114 6.14 -20.08 -1.57
C ALA A 114 7.16 -21.25 -1.62
N ARG A 115 6.90 -22.33 -0.86
CA ARG A 115 7.73 -23.55 -0.87
C ARG A 115 7.41 -24.46 -2.06
N THR A 116 6.15 -24.62 -2.40
CA THR A 116 5.70 -25.62 -3.38
C THR A 116 5.70 -25.11 -4.80
N LYS A 117 5.39 -23.83 -5.03
CA LYS A 117 5.26 -23.28 -6.38
C LYS A 117 6.57 -22.64 -6.87
N GLN A 118 6.89 -22.86 -8.14
CA GLN A 118 8.11 -22.33 -8.77
C GLN A 118 8.26 -20.80 -8.63
N ARG A 119 7.15 -20.05 -8.73
CA ARG A 119 7.13 -18.60 -8.56
C ARG A 119 7.61 -18.13 -7.18
N GLY A 120 7.32 -18.92 -6.14
CA GLY A 120 7.66 -18.63 -4.75
C GLY A 120 9.06 -19.05 -4.33
N ARG A 121 9.66 -19.98 -5.06
CA ARG A 121 10.94 -20.59 -4.70
C ARG A 121 12.03 -19.55 -4.54
N GLY A 122 12.49 -19.31 -3.29
CA GLY A 122 13.43 -18.24 -2.93
C GLY A 122 12.88 -16.81 -3.00
N ARG A 123 11.60 -16.63 -3.31
CA ARG A 123 10.95 -15.30 -3.46
C ARG A 123 9.53 -15.29 -2.91
N PRO A 124 9.29 -15.53 -1.61
CA PRO A 124 7.95 -15.61 -1.04
C PRO A 124 7.14 -14.32 -1.24
N CYS A 125 7.79 -13.15 -1.21
CA CYS A 125 7.15 -11.87 -1.47
C CYS A 125 6.52 -11.75 -2.87
N SER A 126 7.01 -12.51 -3.87
CA SER A 126 6.43 -12.52 -5.22
C SER A 126 5.03 -13.17 -5.23
N VAL A 127 4.86 -14.27 -4.49
CA VAL A 127 3.56 -14.94 -4.32
C VAL A 127 2.63 -14.06 -3.47
N CYS A 128 3.12 -13.61 -2.32
CA CYS A 128 2.39 -12.73 -1.42
C CYS A 128 1.83 -11.50 -2.14
N GLY A 129 2.67 -10.80 -2.90
CA GLY A 129 2.27 -9.61 -3.66
C GLY A 129 1.23 -9.92 -4.76
N LEU A 130 1.32 -11.10 -5.39
CA LEU A 130 0.33 -11.52 -6.39
C LEU A 130 -1.03 -11.77 -5.74
N VAL A 131 -1.05 -12.55 -4.65
CA VAL A 131 -2.29 -12.89 -3.92
C VAL A 131 -2.93 -11.61 -3.35
N LYS A 132 -2.17 -10.76 -2.67
CA LYS A 132 -2.69 -9.48 -2.16
C LYS A 132 -3.34 -8.64 -3.26
N ARG A 133 -2.67 -8.45 -4.39
CA ARG A 133 -3.21 -7.64 -5.50
C ARG A 133 -4.50 -8.24 -6.07
N HIS A 134 -4.56 -9.55 -6.20
CA HIS A 134 -5.74 -10.25 -6.68
C HIS A 134 -6.93 -10.09 -5.73
N VAL A 135 -6.73 -10.39 -4.44
CA VAL A 135 -7.78 -10.30 -3.41
C VAL A 135 -8.28 -8.87 -3.25
N MET A 136 -7.37 -7.88 -3.18
CA MET A 136 -7.74 -6.47 -3.12
C MET A 136 -8.62 -6.06 -4.31
N ASN A 137 -8.24 -6.46 -5.53
CA ASN A 137 -8.97 -6.12 -6.73
C ASN A 137 -10.34 -6.82 -6.78
N ARG A 138 -10.41 -8.09 -6.38
CA ARG A 138 -11.66 -8.85 -6.26
C ARG A 138 -12.64 -8.15 -5.32
N LEU A 139 -12.21 -7.89 -4.08
CA LEU A 139 -13.09 -7.29 -3.08
C LEU A 139 -13.54 -5.87 -3.47
N ALA A 140 -12.65 -5.09 -4.07
CA ALA A 140 -13.00 -3.74 -4.51
C ALA A 140 -14.07 -3.75 -5.62
N ARG A 141 -13.95 -4.66 -6.57
CA ARG A 141 -14.95 -4.85 -7.63
C ARG A 141 -16.27 -5.35 -7.10
N ASP A 142 -16.22 -6.46 -6.36
CA ASP A 142 -17.41 -7.17 -5.87
C ASP A 142 -18.21 -6.28 -4.88
N GLY A 143 -17.52 -5.45 -4.10
CA GLY A 143 -18.11 -4.47 -3.19
C GLY A 143 -18.44 -3.12 -3.84
N SER A 144 -18.17 -2.92 -5.13
CA SER A 144 -18.38 -1.65 -5.85
C SER A 144 -17.67 -0.46 -5.16
N PHE A 145 -16.46 -0.67 -4.69
CA PHE A 145 -15.66 0.41 -4.11
C PHE A 145 -15.04 1.28 -5.21
N ALA A 146 -15.13 2.60 -5.05
CA ALA A 146 -14.58 3.59 -5.98
C ALA A 146 -13.05 3.58 -6.06
N ALA A 147 -12.38 3.20 -4.96
CA ALA A 147 -10.93 3.11 -4.90
C ALA A 147 -10.45 2.18 -3.78
N ILE A 148 -9.21 1.70 -3.92
CA ILE A 148 -8.44 1.04 -2.88
C ILE A 148 -7.40 2.04 -2.38
N ALA A 149 -7.46 2.44 -1.09
CA ALA A 149 -6.46 3.25 -0.44
C ALA A 149 -5.42 2.38 0.26
N THR A 150 -4.14 2.70 0.08
CA THR A 150 -3.04 1.96 0.70
C THR A 150 -2.15 2.90 1.52
N GLY A 151 -1.60 2.41 2.63
CA GLY A 151 -0.73 3.15 3.55
C GLY A 151 0.69 3.42 3.02
N HIS A 152 0.95 3.25 1.72
CA HIS A 152 2.25 3.59 1.15
C HIS A 152 2.57 5.06 1.38
N ASN A 153 3.68 5.31 2.03
CA ASN A 153 4.15 6.63 2.43
C ASN A 153 5.26 7.15 1.51
N LEU A 154 5.79 8.34 1.79
CA LEU A 154 6.86 8.96 0.99
C LEU A 154 8.12 8.09 0.93
N ASP A 155 8.49 7.44 2.04
CA ASP A 155 9.69 6.61 2.12
C ASP A 155 9.58 5.38 1.20
N ASP A 156 8.40 4.78 1.10
CA ASP A 156 8.12 3.69 0.17
C ASP A 156 8.24 4.15 -1.29
N GLU A 157 7.61 5.28 -1.59
CA GLU A 157 7.56 5.80 -2.97
C GLU A 157 8.94 6.22 -3.48
N VAL A 158 9.76 6.88 -2.63
CA VAL A 158 11.12 7.29 -3.04
C VAL A 158 12.07 6.10 -3.13
N ALA A 159 11.92 5.08 -2.30
CA ALA A 159 12.72 3.85 -2.39
C ALA A 159 12.43 3.11 -3.70
N VAL A 160 11.15 2.96 -4.06
CA VAL A 160 10.74 2.37 -5.34
C VAL A 160 11.19 3.25 -6.52
N LEU A 161 11.06 4.57 -6.42
CA LEU A 161 11.52 5.48 -7.47
C LEU A 161 13.03 5.36 -7.69
N MET A 162 13.83 5.36 -6.62
CA MET A 162 15.28 5.20 -6.70
C MET A 162 15.66 3.85 -7.33
N GLN A 163 15.03 2.76 -6.88
CA GLN A 163 15.26 1.44 -7.45
C GLN A 163 14.95 1.40 -8.95
N ASN A 164 13.77 1.89 -9.34
CA ASN A 164 13.35 1.90 -10.75
C ASN A 164 14.26 2.77 -11.62
N THR A 165 14.75 3.89 -11.08
CA THR A 165 15.69 4.79 -11.78
C THR A 165 17.05 4.13 -11.97
N LEU A 166 17.62 3.52 -10.92
CA LEU A 166 18.91 2.85 -11.00
C LEU A 166 18.93 1.66 -11.97
N HIS A 167 17.78 0.99 -12.12
CA HIS A 167 17.64 -0.14 -13.04
C HIS A 167 17.02 0.25 -14.38
N TRP A 168 16.77 1.55 -14.63
CA TRP A 168 16.10 2.06 -15.82
C TRP A 168 14.82 1.31 -16.19
N GLN A 169 14.01 0.98 -15.19
CA GLN A 169 12.74 0.29 -15.37
C GLN A 169 11.67 1.26 -15.84
N THR A 170 11.75 1.67 -17.11
CA THR A 170 10.94 2.74 -17.70
C THR A 170 9.43 2.49 -17.60
N GLY A 171 8.96 1.25 -17.78
CA GLY A 171 7.56 0.89 -17.63
C GLY A 171 7.03 1.07 -16.19
N TYR A 172 7.86 0.84 -15.17
CA TYR A 172 7.49 1.13 -13.78
C TYR A 172 7.54 2.62 -13.48
N LEU A 173 8.56 3.34 -13.98
CA LEU A 173 8.66 4.80 -13.85
C LEU A 173 7.45 5.51 -14.47
N ALA A 174 7.00 5.06 -15.64
CA ALA A 174 5.82 5.60 -16.30
C ALA A 174 4.54 5.47 -15.45
N ARG A 175 4.43 4.38 -14.67
CA ARG A 175 3.24 4.07 -13.85
C ARG A 175 3.34 4.53 -12.40
N GLN A 176 4.50 5.00 -11.95
CA GLN A 176 4.66 5.43 -10.56
C GLN A 176 3.92 6.73 -10.29
N ALA A 177 2.80 6.67 -9.60
CA ALA A 177 1.92 7.80 -9.35
C ALA A 177 1.17 7.67 -8.00
N PRO A 178 0.71 8.80 -7.43
CA PRO A 178 -0.17 8.81 -6.26
C PRO A 178 -1.52 8.13 -6.51
N VAL A 179 -1.98 8.15 -7.77
CA VAL A 179 -3.23 7.55 -8.24
C VAL A 179 -2.94 6.65 -9.42
N LEU A 180 -3.23 5.38 -9.28
CA LEU A 180 -3.31 4.43 -10.38
C LEU A 180 -4.78 4.34 -10.79
N LYS A 181 -5.09 4.87 -11.96
CA LYS A 181 -6.46 4.91 -12.49
C LYS A 181 -7.01 3.50 -12.69
N GLU A 182 -8.30 3.39 -12.57
CA GLU A 182 -9.02 2.20 -13.01
C GLU A 182 -8.72 1.91 -14.47
N ARG A 183 -8.48 0.66 -14.79
CA ARG A 183 -8.16 0.22 -16.14
C ARG A 183 -8.54 -1.23 -16.34
N ASP A 184 -9.32 -1.51 -17.37
CA ASP A 184 -9.61 -2.88 -17.85
C ASP A 184 -10.04 -3.85 -16.74
N GLY A 185 -10.87 -3.40 -15.78
CA GLY A 185 -11.34 -4.20 -14.64
C GLY A 185 -10.36 -4.28 -13.46
N LEU A 186 -9.26 -3.53 -13.49
CA LEU A 186 -8.40 -3.29 -12.33
C LEU A 186 -8.89 -2.08 -11.55
N ALA A 187 -9.23 -2.25 -10.28
CA ALA A 187 -9.72 -1.18 -9.42
C ALA A 187 -8.70 -0.04 -9.29
N ARG A 188 -9.23 1.19 -9.20
CA ARG A 188 -8.44 2.38 -8.90
C ARG A 188 -7.70 2.22 -7.58
N LYS A 189 -6.41 2.58 -7.54
CA LYS A 189 -5.59 2.57 -6.32
C LYS A 189 -5.04 3.94 -6.02
N VAL A 190 -5.08 4.32 -4.74
CA VAL A 190 -4.66 5.63 -4.28
C VAL A 190 -3.72 5.51 -3.07
N LYS A 191 -2.83 6.48 -2.93
CA LYS A 191 -1.81 6.52 -1.88
C LYS A 191 -1.85 7.87 -1.16
N PRO A 192 -2.78 8.08 -0.20
CA PRO A 192 -2.93 9.38 0.47
C PRO A 192 -1.68 9.84 1.21
N PHE A 193 -0.80 8.92 1.62
CA PHE A 193 0.41 9.21 2.38
C PHE A 193 1.68 9.47 1.55
N VAL A 194 1.57 9.67 0.23
CA VAL A 194 2.77 9.92 -0.62
C VAL A 194 3.60 11.16 -0.24
N ARG A 195 3.07 12.03 0.61
CA ARG A 195 3.76 13.22 1.14
C ARG A 195 4.07 13.12 2.63
N ILE A 196 3.70 12.04 3.28
CA ILE A 196 3.93 11.74 4.69
C ILE A 196 5.18 10.87 4.79
N TYR A 197 6.11 11.26 5.67
CA TYR A 197 7.27 10.43 5.98
C TYR A 197 6.88 9.26 6.90
N GLU A 198 7.55 8.13 6.76
CA GLU A 198 7.30 6.94 7.59
C GLU A 198 7.39 7.25 9.10
N ARG A 199 8.36 8.06 9.52
CA ARG A 199 8.50 8.52 10.91
C ARG A 199 7.35 9.40 11.39
N GLU A 200 6.67 10.11 10.47
CA GLU A 200 5.51 10.94 10.82
C GLU A 200 4.28 10.07 11.06
N ALA A 201 4.10 9.01 10.26
CA ALA A 201 3.06 8.01 10.52
C ALA A 201 3.28 7.30 11.87
N ALA A 202 4.54 6.93 12.20
CA ALA A 202 4.88 6.37 13.50
C ALA A 202 4.59 7.35 14.66
N ALA A 203 4.95 8.62 14.52
CA ALA A 203 4.65 9.64 15.52
C ALA A 203 3.13 9.84 15.68
N TYR A 204 2.39 9.82 14.56
CA TYR A 204 0.94 9.92 14.59
C TYR A 204 0.28 8.78 15.37
N THR A 205 0.64 7.52 15.08
CA THR A 205 0.09 6.36 15.79
C THR A 205 0.40 6.41 17.28
N LEU A 206 1.63 6.78 17.67
CA LEU A 206 2.02 6.92 19.08
C LEU A 206 1.21 8.01 19.78
N ILE A 207 1.06 9.20 19.19
CA ILE A 207 0.29 10.30 19.79
C ILE A 207 -1.20 9.95 19.90
N ARG A 208 -1.72 9.21 18.94
CA ARG A 208 -3.13 8.75 18.91
C ARG A 208 -3.39 7.55 19.81
N GLY A 209 -2.36 6.90 20.36
CA GLY A 209 -2.49 5.67 21.14
C GLY A 209 -2.98 4.49 20.29
N ILE A 210 -2.66 4.47 19.00
CA ILE A 210 -3.01 3.37 18.09
C ILE A 210 -1.95 2.28 18.24
N ASP A 211 -2.36 1.12 18.74
CA ASP A 211 -1.50 -0.06 18.77
C ASP A 211 -1.38 -0.67 17.37
N TYR A 212 -0.18 -1.12 17.04
CA TYR A 212 0.14 -1.74 15.77
C TYR A 212 1.18 -2.85 15.95
N ILE A 213 1.32 -3.73 14.96
CA ILE A 213 2.35 -4.76 14.99
C ILE A 213 3.73 -4.12 14.74
N TYR A 214 4.65 -4.30 15.69
CA TYR A 214 6.03 -3.79 15.60
C TYR A 214 6.93 -4.72 14.80
N ASP A 215 6.65 -6.02 14.84
CA ASP A 215 7.45 -7.03 14.16
C ASP A 215 7.29 -6.91 12.64
N GLU A 216 8.42 -6.94 11.95
CA GLU A 216 8.41 -7.04 10.50
C GLU A 216 8.00 -8.45 10.07
N CYS A 217 7.35 -8.53 8.90
CA CYS A 217 7.07 -9.82 8.29
C CYS A 217 8.37 -10.66 8.20
N PRO A 218 8.38 -11.92 8.64
CA PRO A 218 9.58 -12.78 8.64
C PRO A 218 10.27 -12.86 7.27
N TYR A 219 9.49 -12.72 6.19
CA TYR A 219 9.99 -12.73 4.81
C TYR A 219 10.50 -11.37 4.30
N ALA A 220 10.39 -10.30 5.09
CA ALA A 220 10.90 -8.97 4.71
C ALA A 220 12.40 -8.79 4.93
N LYS A 221 13.04 -9.71 5.68
CA LYS A 221 14.48 -9.66 5.94
C LYS A 221 15.28 -9.68 4.63
N GLY A 222 16.20 -8.71 4.48
CA GLY A 222 17.02 -8.57 3.27
C GLY A 222 16.27 -7.96 2.07
N SER A 223 15.13 -7.32 2.30
CA SER A 223 14.39 -6.60 1.26
C SER A 223 15.24 -5.48 0.65
N THR A 224 15.38 -5.49 -0.68
CA THR A 224 16.08 -4.44 -1.43
C THR A 224 15.44 -3.05 -1.18
N THR A 225 14.14 -3.00 -0.96
CA THR A 225 13.43 -1.75 -0.66
C THR A 225 13.90 -1.15 0.66
N ASN A 226 14.11 -1.97 1.70
CA ASN A 226 14.62 -1.48 2.99
C ASN A 226 16.03 -0.91 2.85
N PHE A 227 16.90 -1.55 2.07
CA PHE A 227 18.22 -1.02 1.76
C PHE A 227 18.16 0.38 1.11
N TYR A 228 17.29 0.58 0.12
CA TYR A 228 17.11 1.91 -0.48
C TYR A 228 16.50 2.92 0.49
N LYS A 229 15.60 2.51 1.37
CA LYS A 229 15.09 3.38 2.44
C LYS A 229 16.21 3.87 3.35
N ASP A 230 17.12 3.00 3.76
CA ASP A 230 18.24 3.35 4.63
C ASP A 230 19.21 4.36 3.97
N LEU A 231 19.56 4.16 2.70
CA LEU A 231 20.35 5.10 1.93
C LEU A 231 19.69 6.49 1.84
N LEU A 232 18.38 6.50 1.54
CA LEU A 232 17.60 7.72 1.45
C LEU A 232 17.41 8.40 2.81
N ASN A 233 17.37 7.64 3.91
CA ASN A 233 17.36 8.17 5.27
C ASN A 233 18.68 8.87 5.59
N GLN A 234 19.82 8.30 5.20
CA GLN A 234 21.13 8.95 5.36
C GLN A 234 21.22 10.25 4.56
N LEU A 235 20.70 10.27 3.32
CA LEU A 235 20.61 11.48 2.51
C LEU A 235 19.75 12.55 3.18
N GLU A 236 18.56 12.15 3.68
CA GLU A 236 17.61 13.05 4.35
C GLU A 236 18.18 13.69 5.62
N LEU A 237 19.05 12.97 6.37
CA LEU A 237 19.73 13.51 7.55
C LEU A 237 20.68 14.68 7.18
N ARG A 238 21.36 14.58 6.03
CA ARG A 238 22.28 15.61 5.53
C ARG A 238 21.55 16.74 4.79
N SER A 239 20.49 16.41 4.07
CA SER A 239 19.70 17.34 3.26
C SER A 239 18.20 17.17 3.57
N PRO A 240 17.69 17.81 4.63
CA PRO A 240 16.29 17.70 5.03
C PRO A 240 15.34 18.16 3.92
N GLY A 241 14.41 17.28 3.54
CA GLY A 241 13.46 17.49 2.42
C GLY A 241 13.91 16.85 1.10
N ALA A 242 15.09 16.23 1.05
CA ALA A 242 15.61 15.60 -0.17
C ALA A 242 14.67 14.52 -0.75
N LYS A 243 14.10 13.67 0.11
CA LYS A 243 13.13 12.65 -0.32
C LYS A 243 11.89 13.28 -0.97
N GLN A 244 11.31 14.26 -0.30
CA GLN A 244 10.12 14.94 -0.81
C GLN A 244 10.43 15.67 -2.12
N GLN A 245 11.58 16.34 -2.22
CA GLN A 245 12.01 17.02 -3.43
C GLN A 245 12.21 16.02 -4.58
N PHE A 246 12.90 14.90 -4.36
CA PHE A 246 13.13 13.87 -5.37
C PHE A 246 11.81 13.34 -5.94
N TYR A 247 10.86 12.96 -5.08
CA TYR A 247 9.58 12.42 -5.52
C TYR A 247 8.72 13.47 -6.25
N LEU A 248 8.57 14.66 -5.67
CA LEU A 248 7.71 15.70 -6.24
C LEU A 248 8.27 16.27 -7.55
N GLN A 249 9.59 16.42 -7.67
CA GLN A 249 10.24 16.86 -8.90
C GLN A 249 10.10 15.80 -10.02
N PHE A 250 10.22 14.52 -9.67
CA PHE A 250 9.94 13.44 -10.61
C PHE A 250 8.51 13.51 -11.16
N LEU A 251 7.51 13.60 -10.28
CA LEU A 251 6.11 13.72 -10.70
C LEU A 251 5.91 14.96 -11.59
N GLN A 252 6.47 16.10 -11.18
CA GLN A 252 6.34 17.35 -11.92
C GLN A 252 7.02 17.28 -13.30
N ALA A 253 8.22 16.71 -13.40
CA ALA A 253 8.94 16.56 -14.64
C ALA A 253 8.18 15.67 -15.64
N ARG A 254 7.59 14.58 -15.14
CA ARG A 254 6.75 13.69 -15.93
C ARG A 254 5.46 14.38 -16.37
N ASP A 255 4.74 15.03 -15.46
CA ASP A 255 3.45 15.67 -15.75
C ASP A 255 3.58 16.85 -16.71
N ARG A 256 4.74 17.53 -16.73
CA ARG A 256 5.08 18.58 -17.71
C ARG A 256 5.61 18.03 -19.04
N GLY A 257 5.81 16.72 -19.16
CA GLY A 257 6.43 16.12 -20.34
C GLY A 257 7.93 16.39 -20.49
N SER A 258 8.60 16.96 -19.47
CA SER A 258 10.08 17.15 -19.49
C SER A 258 10.82 15.83 -19.43
N VAL A 259 10.20 14.80 -18.87
CA VAL A 259 10.65 13.40 -18.93
C VAL A 259 9.49 12.57 -19.42
N SER A 260 9.67 11.89 -20.56
CA SER A 260 8.69 10.95 -21.09
C SER A 260 9.28 9.54 -21.06
N PHE A 261 8.47 8.60 -20.61
CA PHE A 261 8.80 7.18 -20.70
C PHE A 261 7.91 6.58 -21.79
N ALA A 262 8.51 5.80 -22.68
CA ALA A 262 7.75 5.07 -23.68
C ALA A 262 6.65 4.26 -22.94
N ALA A 263 5.40 4.49 -23.27
CA ALA A 263 4.34 3.62 -22.82
C ALA A 263 4.69 2.21 -23.31
N GLU A 264 4.72 1.23 -22.41
CA GLU A 264 4.70 -0.17 -22.84
C GLU A 264 3.54 -0.27 -23.83
N GLN A 265 3.81 -0.75 -25.05
CA GLN A 265 2.76 -1.01 -26.03
C GLN A 265 1.67 -1.77 -25.31
N GLY A 266 0.44 -1.23 -25.34
CA GLY A 266 -0.64 -1.69 -24.52
C GLY A 266 -0.83 -3.19 -24.67
N VAL A 267 -0.39 -3.96 -23.68
CA VAL A 267 -0.66 -5.39 -23.65
C VAL A 267 -2.15 -5.52 -23.43
N GLU A 268 -2.82 -6.13 -24.39
CA GLU A 268 -4.26 -6.36 -24.33
C GLU A 268 -4.59 -7.27 -23.15
N LEU A 269 -5.47 -6.79 -22.27
CA LEU A 269 -5.95 -7.57 -21.15
C LEU A 269 -7.23 -8.30 -21.56
N HIS A 270 -7.31 -9.57 -21.21
CA HIS A 270 -8.50 -10.37 -21.37
C HIS A 270 -8.94 -10.98 -20.03
N PRO A 271 -10.23 -11.33 -19.85
CA PRO A 271 -10.71 -11.93 -18.62
C PRO A 271 -10.16 -13.34 -18.41
N CYS A 272 -9.68 -13.64 -17.22
CA CYS A 272 -9.31 -14.99 -16.81
C CYS A 272 -10.55 -15.91 -16.84
N ARG A 273 -10.43 -17.11 -17.44
CA ARG A 273 -11.51 -18.07 -17.56
C ARG A 273 -12.11 -18.50 -16.21
N GLN A 274 -11.30 -18.51 -15.13
CA GLN A 274 -11.73 -18.99 -13.82
C GLN A 274 -12.29 -17.89 -12.91
N CYS A 275 -11.63 -16.71 -12.85
CA CYS A 275 -11.97 -15.66 -11.90
C CYS A 275 -12.41 -14.34 -12.56
N SER A 276 -12.46 -14.29 -13.89
CA SER A 276 -12.84 -13.11 -14.69
C SER A 276 -12.01 -11.86 -14.43
N GLN A 277 -10.92 -11.93 -13.63
CA GLN A 277 -10.02 -10.78 -13.47
C GLN A 277 -9.12 -10.62 -14.70
N PRO A 278 -8.76 -9.38 -15.04
CA PRO A 278 -7.95 -9.11 -16.22
C PRO A 278 -6.56 -9.73 -16.12
N THR A 279 -6.11 -10.33 -17.20
CA THR A 279 -4.80 -10.99 -17.30
C THR A 279 -4.19 -10.81 -18.69
N THR A 280 -2.86 -10.88 -18.74
CA THR A 280 -2.09 -10.99 -19.99
C THR A 280 -1.59 -12.42 -20.23
N ALA A 281 -1.89 -13.35 -19.35
CA ALA A 281 -1.28 -14.67 -19.29
C ALA A 281 -2.29 -15.75 -19.67
N GLY A 282 -2.32 -16.18 -20.94
CA GLY A 282 -3.12 -17.31 -21.40
C GLY A 282 -4.55 -17.36 -20.83
N ASP A 283 -5.18 -18.52 -20.80
CA ASP A 283 -6.56 -18.69 -20.32
C ASP A 283 -6.74 -18.43 -18.82
N LEU A 284 -5.71 -18.72 -18.02
CA LEU A 284 -5.72 -18.53 -16.58
C LEU A 284 -4.73 -17.46 -16.12
N CYS A 285 -5.19 -16.58 -15.24
CA CYS A 285 -4.32 -15.57 -14.65
C CYS A 285 -3.25 -16.22 -13.74
N ALA A 286 -2.18 -15.46 -13.46
CA ALA A 286 -1.10 -15.93 -12.62
C ALA A 286 -1.54 -16.32 -11.20
N PHE A 287 -2.63 -15.72 -10.69
CA PHE A 287 -3.21 -16.09 -9.40
C PHE A 287 -3.89 -17.47 -9.48
N CYS A 288 -4.81 -17.69 -10.43
CA CYS A 288 -5.51 -18.98 -10.54
C CYS A 288 -4.55 -20.14 -10.71
N ARG A 289 -3.46 -19.96 -11.48
CA ARG A 289 -2.40 -20.98 -11.64
C ARG A 289 -1.61 -21.29 -10.38
N LEU A 290 -1.71 -20.49 -9.31
CA LEU A 290 -1.08 -20.86 -8.03
C LEU A 290 -1.78 -22.03 -7.35
N TRP A 291 -3.08 -22.21 -7.63
CA TRP A 291 -3.96 -23.15 -6.94
C TRP A 291 -4.19 -24.44 -7.74
N GLU A 292 -3.66 -24.52 -8.95
CA GLU A 292 -3.53 -25.76 -9.73
C GLU A 292 -2.32 -26.59 -9.24
#